data_81219c100032a56e42144bfb7691e018
#
_entry.id   81219c100032a56e42144bfb7691e018
#
_cell.length_a   1.000
_cell.length_b   1.000
_cell.length_c   1.000
_cell.angle_alpha   90.00
_cell.angle_beta   90.00
_cell.angle_gamma   90.00
#
_symmetry.space_group_name_H-M   'P 1'
#
loop_
_entity.id
_entity.type
_entity.pdbx_description
1 polymer ?
#
loop_
_entity_poly.entity_id
_entity_poly.type
_entity_poly.pdbx_seq_one_letter_code
_entity_poly.pdbx_strand_id
1 'polypeptide(L)'
;MEPSEGSVEEPLTVLAELKGQGLIRHLGLSNVSPQQLAEAQRITQMVCVQNFYNVAHRTDDGFIDDLAKQGIAYVPFFPLGGFTPLQSSALDTAAASLRATPMQVALAWLLQKSPNILLIPGTSSVEHLRENLKAATLHIPSEMIANLDSIGGIPGKGLTATAPQF
;
A
#
# COMPACT_ATOMS: atom_id res chain seq x y z
N MET A 1 3.40 -10.61 4.41
CA MET A 1 4.66 -10.30 5.14
C MET A 1 4.24 -9.69 6.45
N GLU A 2 4.56 -10.31 7.55
CA GLU A 2 4.24 -9.78 8.88
C GLU A 2 5.14 -8.57 9.17
N PRO A 3 4.67 -7.58 9.97
CA PRO A 3 5.53 -6.51 10.47
C PRO A 3 6.76 -7.07 11.17
N SER A 4 7.89 -6.37 11.09
CA SER A 4 9.08 -6.75 11.85
C SER A 4 8.77 -6.74 13.35
N GLU A 5 9.25 -7.75 14.08
CA GLU A 5 9.14 -7.75 15.54
C GLU A 5 10.21 -6.85 16.17
N GLY A 6 9.90 -6.25 17.32
CA GLY A 6 10.83 -5.47 18.11
C GLY A 6 10.59 -3.96 18.09
N SER A 7 11.36 -3.27 18.93
CA SER A 7 11.33 -1.81 19.06
C SER A 7 12.01 -1.12 17.88
N VAL A 8 11.47 0.02 17.48
CA VAL A 8 12.04 0.91 16.46
C VAL A 8 12.83 2.06 17.09
N GLU A 9 12.96 2.10 18.44
CA GLU A 9 13.51 3.22 19.20
C GLU A 9 14.98 3.50 18.85
N GLU A 10 15.84 2.47 18.90
CA GLU A 10 17.27 2.64 18.69
C GLU A 10 17.60 3.20 17.29
N PRO A 11 17.18 2.60 16.18
CA PRO A 11 17.46 3.13 14.85
C PRO A 11 16.82 4.50 14.61
N LEU A 12 15.63 4.76 15.16
CA LEU A 12 14.97 6.04 14.99
C LEU A 12 15.61 7.17 15.79
N THR A 13 16.17 6.89 16.96
CA THR A 13 16.92 7.88 17.74
C THR A 13 18.08 8.42 16.92
N VAL A 14 18.87 7.54 16.29
CA VAL A 14 19.98 7.95 15.40
C VAL A 14 19.50 8.77 14.21
N LEU A 15 18.41 8.31 13.55
CA LEU A 15 17.86 9.03 12.41
C LEU A 15 17.24 10.40 12.79
N ALA A 16 16.67 10.51 13.99
CA ALA A 16 16.16 11.77 14.52
C ALA A 16 17.29 12.78 14.80
N GLU A 17 18.44 12.32 15.30
CA GLU A 17 19.63 13.16 15.46
C GLU A 17 20.14 13.69 14.11
N LEU A 18 20.23 12.82 13.09
CA LEU A 18 20.61 13.22 11.73
C LEU A 18 19.62 14.21 11.11
N LYS A 19 18.33 14.04 11.40
CA LYS A 19 17.29 15.00 11.00
C LYS A 19 17.49 16.35 11.72
N GLY A 20 17.80 16.33 13.01
CA GLY A 20 18.13 17.53 13.78
C GLY A 20 19.34 18.31 13.23
N GLN A 21 20.31 17.60 12.66
CA GLN A 21 21.48 18.16 11.97
C GLN A 21 21.18 18.66 10.55
N GLY A 22 19.95 18.51 10.06
CA GLY A 22 19.54 18.91 8.71
C GLY A 22 19.99 17.97 7.58
N LEU A 23 20.55 16.80 7.90
CA LEU A 23 21.01 15.79 6.93
C LEU A 23 19.82 14.97 6.36
N ILE A 24 18.73 14.86 7.11
CA ILE A 24 17.50 14.18 6.72
C ILE A 24 16.36 15.19 6.81
N ARG A 25 15.53 15.28 5.77
CA ARG A 25 14.36 16.18 5.77
C ARG A 25 13.15 15.52 6.40
N HIS A 26 12.83 14.29 5.98
CA HIS A 26 11.64 13.55 6.38
C HIS A 26 12.00 12.11 6.70
N LEU A 27 11.28 11.52 7.65
CA LEU A 27 11.40 10.12 8.04
C LEU A 27 10.08 9.39 7.81
N GLY A 28 10.17 8.15 7.41
CA GLY A 28 9.05 7.22 7.27
C GLY A 28 9.43 5.84 7.78
N LEU A 29 8.45 4.98 7.90
CA LEU A 29 8.61 3.61 8.37
C LEU A 29 8.22 2.62 7.29
N SER A 30 8.80 1.43 7.31
CA SER A 30 8.43 0.36 6.39
C SER A 30 8.23 -0.95 7.13
N ASN A 31 7.18 -1.68 6.78
CA ASN A 31 6.83 -2.98 7.33
C ASN A 31 6.65 -2.94 8.86
N VAL A 32 5.81 -2.02 9.33
CA VAL A 32 5.60 -1.74 10.76
C VAL A 32 4.15 -1.90 11.18
N SER A 33 3.95 -2.17 12.47
CA SER A 33 2.65 -2.19 13.11
C SER A 33 2.21 -0.78 13.56
N PRO A 34 0.90 -0.57 13.88
CA PRO A 34 0.43 0.65 14.52
C PRO A 34 1.14 0.99 15.83
N GLN A 35 1.53 -0.03 16.62
CA GLN A 35 2.27 0.14 17.87
C GLN A 35 3.68 0.69 17.64
N GLN A 36 4.38 0.18 16.62
CA GLN A 36 5.70 0.69 16.24
C GLN A 36 5.63 2.11 15.69
N LEU A 37 4.56 2.47 14.94
CA LEU A 37 4.33 3.85 14.56
C LEU A 37 4.13 4.75 15.79
N ALA A 38 3.33 4.34 16.76
CA ALA A 38 3.12 5.11 17.97
C ALA A 38 4.41 5.27 18.79
N GLU A 39 5.29 4.28 18.80
CA GLU A 39 6.62 4.37 19.40
C GLU A 39 7.48 5.39 18.64
N ALA A 40 7.54 5.30 17.33
CA ALA A 40 8.29 6.21 16.47
C ALA A 40 7.87 7.68 16.63
N GLN A 41 6.58 7.93 16.73
CA GLN A 41 6.00 9.27 16.89
C GLN A 41 6.36 9.93 18.23
N ARG A 42 6.75 9.18 19.25
CA ARG A 42 7.28 9.75 20.50
C ARG A 42 8.71 10.29 20.34
N ILE A 43 9.42 9.83 19.31
CA ILE A 43 10.82 10.21 19.05
C ILE A 43 10.87 11.36 18.06
N THR A 44 10.17 11.23 16.91
CA THR A 44 10.16 12.23 15.84
C THR A 44 8.95 12.09 14.94
N GLN A 45 8.66 13.14 14.16
CA GLN A 45 7.56 13.14 13.21
C GLN A 45 7.81 12.17 12.05
N MET A 46 6.81 11.31 11.78
CA MET A 46 6.76 10.44 10.61
C MET A 46 5.87 11.06 9.53
N VAL A 47 6.28 10.96 8.25
CA VAL A 47 5.51 11.49 7.11
C VAL A 47 4.85 10.41 6.28
N CYS A 48 5.35 9.16 6.33
CA CYS A 48 4.74 8.04 5.61
C CYS A 48 4.99 6.70 6.32
N VAL A 49 4.11 5.76 5.99
CA VAL A 49 4.28 4.32 6.30
C VAL A 49 4.21 3.54 4.99
N GLN A 50 5.14 2.62 4.79
CA GLN A 50 5.20 1.75 3.63
C GLN A 50 5.04 0.30 4.06
N ASN A 51 3.86 -0.29 3.82
CA ASN A 51 3.54 -1.67 4.19
C ASN A 51 3.02 -2.46 2.98
N PHE A 52 2.97 -3.80 3.14
CA PHE A 52 2.38 -4.69 2.13
C PHE A 52 0.86 -4.54 2.10
N TYR A 53 0.34 -4.04 0.98
CA TYR A 53 -1.08 -3.85 0.82
C TYR A 53 -1.50 -3.82 -0.66
N ASN A 54 -2.57 -4.51 -1.00
CA ASN A 54 -3.23 -4.50 -2.30
C ASN A 54 -4.66 -5.04 -2.17
N VAL A 55 -5.39 -5.12 -3.27
CA VAL A 55 -6.79 -5.57 -3.28
C VAL A 55 -7.00 -6.97 -2.68
N ALA A 56 -5.98 -7.83 -2.72
CA ALA A 56 -6.03 -9.20 -2.17
C ALA A 56 -5.42 -9.30 -0.74
N HIS A 57 -4.68 -8.30 -0.30
CA HIS A 57 -4.02 -8.27 1.02
C HIS A 57 -4.38 -6.98 1.75
N ARG A 58 -5.33 -7.05 2.69
CA ARG A 58 -6.04 -5.91 3.26
C ARG A 58 -5.95 -5.82 4.78
N THR A 59 -4.88 -6.34 5.37
CA THR A 59 -4.70 -6.32 6.83
C THR A 59 -4.62 -4.92 7.43
N ASP A 60 -4.21 -3.93 6.63
CA ASP A 60 -3.97 -2.55 7.06
C ASP A 60 -5.16 -1.60 6.83
N ASP A 61 -6.37 -2.08 6.48
CA ASP A 61 -7.53 -1.21 6.22
C ASP A 61 -7.73 -0.16 7.33
N GLY A 62 -7.80 -0.60 8.59
CA GLY A 62 -7.96 0.30 9.74
C GLY A 62 -6.74 1.19 9.99
N PHE A 63 -5.54 0.69 9.71
CA PHE A 63 -4.30 1.45 9.87
C PHE A 63 -4.21 2.59 8.84
N ILE A 64 -4.63 2.35 7.60
CA ILE A 64 -4.71 3.37 6.55
C ILE A 64 -5.65 4.50 6.96
N ASP A 65 -6.83 4.17 7.51
CA ASP A 65 -7.80 5.16 7.98
C ASP A 65 -7.25 6.02 9.13
N ASP A 66 -6.49 5.41 10.04
CA ASP A 66 -5.87 6.14 11.15
C ASP A 66 -4.70 7.03 10.71
N LEU A 67 -3.92 6.58 9.72
CA LEU A 67 -2.89 7.39 9.08
C LEU A 67 -3.48 8.59 8.32
N ALA A 68 -4.61 8.40 7.63
CA ALA A 68 -5.31 9.48 6.92
C ALA A 68 -5.75 10.59 7.88
N LYS A 69 -6.32 10.23 9.05
CA LYS A 69 -6.70 11.20 10.10
C LYS A 69 -5.50 12.00 10.63
N GLN A 70 -4.31 11.42 10.60
CA GLN A 70 -3.07 12.04 11.06
C GLN A 70 -2.32 12.81 9.96
N GLY A 71 -2.79 12.78 8.70
CA GLY A 71 -2.11 13.37 7.56
C GLY A 71 -0.80 12.67 7.17
N ILE A 72 -0.67 11.39 7.53
CA ILE A 72 0.48 10.54 7.21
C ILE A 72 0.19 9.77 5.93
N ALA A 73 1.09 9.81 4.97
CA ALA A 73 0.94 9.06 3.72
C ALA A 73 1.10 7.56 3.94
N TYR A 74 0.30 6.77 3.21
CA TYR A 74 0.46 5.32 3.15
C TYR A 74 0.96 4.90 1.78
N VAL A 75 2.05 4.14 1.74
CA VAL A 75 2.73 3.73 0.50
C VAL A 75 2.64 2.20 0.37
N PRO A 76 1.65 1.65 -0.34
CA PRO A 76 1.54 0.21 -0.50
C PRO A 76 2.70 -0.33 -1.34
N PHE A 77 3.55 -1.21 -0.77
CA PHE A 77 4.46 -1.98 -1.61
C PHE A 77 3.77 -3.23 -2.15
N PHE A 78 4.19 -3.69 -3.31
CA PHE A 78 3.52 -4.72 -4.12
C PHE A 78 2.04 -4.40 -4.42
N PRO A 79 1.74 -3.19 -4.90
CA PRO A 79 0.37 -2.78 -5.17
C PRO A 79 -0.33 -3.65 -6.23
N LEU A 80 0.44 -4.35 -7.06
CA LEU A 80 -0.02 -5.25 -8.12
C LEU A 80 0.30 -6.74 -7.83
N GLY A 81 0.55 -7.11 -6.55
CA GLY A 81 0.82 -8.50 -6.14
C GLY A 81 2.29 -8.90 -6.14
N GLY A 82 3.21 -8.00 -6.50
CA GLY A 82 4.65 -8.27 -6.50
C GLY A 82 5.08 -9.26 -7.59
N PHE A 83 5.82 -10.30 -7.22
CA PHE A 83 6.34 -11.32 -8.16
C PHE A 83 5.25 -12.23 -8.74
N THR A 84 4.11 -12.34 -8.05
CA THR A 84 2.92 -13.04 -8.56
C THR A 84 1.86 -11.99 -8.87
N PRO A 85 1.55 -11.74 -10.14
CA PRO A 85 0.52 -10.76 -10.51
C PRO A 85 -0.82 -11.12 -9.88
N LEU A 86 -1.58 -10.10 -9.50
CA LEU A 86 -2.95 -10.28 -9.02
C LEU A 86 -3.80 -10.95 -10.09
N GLN A 87 -4.43 -12.07 -9.74
CA GLN A 87 -5.36 -12.79 -10.60
C GLN A 87 -6.71 -12.90 -9.87
N SER A 88 -7.76 -12.35 -10.49
CA SER A 88 -9.09 -12.39 -9.91
C SER A 88 -10.14 -12.16 -10.99
N SER A 89 -11.14 -13.04 -11.05
CA SER A 89 -12.28 -12.87 -11.96
C SER A 89 -13.05 -11.56 -11.71
N ALA A 90 -13.04 -11.04 -10.47
CA ALA A 90 -13.64 -9.75 -10.15
C ALA A 90 -12.84 -8.59 -10.78
N LEU A 91 -11.50 -8.66 -10.77
CA LEU A 91 -10.64 -7.69 -11.47
C LEU A 91 -10.85 -7.75 -12.98
N ASP A 92 -10.92 -8.95 -13.55
CA ASP A 92 -11.12 -9.13 -14.99
C ASP A 92 -12.48 -8.61 -15.43
N THR A 93 -13.54 -8.86 -14.66
CA THR A 93 -14.90 -8.37 -14.91
C THR A 93 -14.94 -6.85 -14.84
N ALA A 94 -14.33 -6.25 -13.82
CA ALA A 94 -14.25 -4.80 -13.67
C ALA A 94 -13.47 -4.16 -14.82
N ALA A 95 -12.33 -4.75 -15.19
CA ALA A 95 -11.50 -4.28 -16.29
C ALA A 95 -12.26 -4.27 -17.64
N ALA A 96 -12.97 -5.36 -17.95
CA ALA A 96 -13.79 -5.44 -19.15
C ALA A 96 -14.88 -4.37 -19.18
N SER A 97 -15.58 -4.16 -18.05
CA SER A 97 -16.65 -3.16 -17.92
C SER A 97 -16.14 -1.72 -18.07
N LEU A 98 -14.95 -1.44 -17.54
CA LEU A 98 -14.33 -0.11 -17.55
C LEU A 98 -13.46 0.15 -18.78
N ARG A 99 -13.29 -0.83 -19.67
CA ARG A 99 -12.37 -0.79 -20.83
C ARG A 99 -10.95 -0.44 -20.40
N ALA A 100 -10.51 -1.03 -19.29
CA ALA A 100 -9.21 -0.85 -18.68
C ALA A 100 -8.50 -2.20 -18.52
N THR A 101 -7.23 -2.19 -18.11
CA THR A 101 -6.54 -3.42 -17.73
C THR A 101 -6.82 -3.78 -16.26
N PRO A 102 -6.72 -5.07 -15.86
CA PRO A 102 -6.85 -5.46 -14.45
C PRO A 102 -5.88 -4.71 -13.53
N MET A 103 -4.67 -4.42 -14.02
CA MET A 103 -3.66 -3.65 -13.27
C MET A 103 -4.08 -2.19 -13.06
N GLN A 104 -4.67 -1.56 -14.08
CA GLN A 104 -5.23 -0.20 -13.94
C GLN A 104 -6.37 -0.17 -12.93
N VAL A 105 -7.25 -1.18 -12.93
CA VAL A 105 -8.34 -1.30 -11.96
C VAL A 105 -7.78 -1.48 -10.54
N ALA A 106 -6.78 -2.33 -10.34
CA ALA A 106 -6.16 -2.54 -9.04
C ALA A 106 -5.50 -1.25 -8.48
N LEU A 107 -4.81 -0.49 -9.34
CA LEU A 107 -4.22 0.80 -8.94
C LEU A 107 -5.29 1.86 -8.67
N ALA A 108 -6.32 1.96 -9.51
CA ALA A 108 -7.41 2.90 -9.31
C ALA A 108 -8.19 2.60 -8.02
N TRP A 109 -8.41 1.31 -7.72
CA TRP A 109 -9.00 0.87 -6.45
C TRP A 109 -8.20 1.37 -5.25
N LEU A 110 -6.87 1.21 -5.27
CA LEU A 110 -5.99 1.73 -4.21
C LEU A 110 -6.15 3.25 -4.04
N LEU A 111 -6.12 4.01 -5.13
CA LEU A 111 -6.27 5.47 -5.07
C LEU A 111 -7.65 5.92 -4.56
N GLN A 112 -8.70 5.14 -4.81
CA GLN A 112 -10.05 5.41 -4.31
C GLN A 112 -10.28 4.90 -2.88
N LYS A 113 -9.39 4.03 -2.36
CA LYS A 113 -9.49 3.48 -1.01
C LYS A 113 -9.26 4.56 0.06
N SER A 114 -8.25 5.41 -0.14
CA SER A 114 -7.96 6.50 0.81
C SER A 114 -7.15 7.61 0.14
N PRO A 115 -7.40 8.89 0.49
CA PRO A 115 -6.74 10.03 -0.13
C PRO A 115 -5.25 10.16 0.25
N ASN A 116 -4.79 9.46 1.28
CA ASN A 116 -3.38 9.47 1.71
C ASN A 116 -2.53 8.38 1.07
N ILE A 117 -3.06 7.59 0.13
CA ILE A 117 -2.31 6.54 -0.57
C ILE A 117 -1.44 7.13 -1.67
N LEU A 118 -0.16 6.80 -1.65
CA LEU A 118 0.83 7.09 -2.70
C LEU A 118 1.28 5.79 -3.35
N LEU A 119 1.04 5.65 -4.67
CA LEU A 119 1.36 4.43 -5.40
C LEU A 119 2.81 4.38 -5.86
N ILE A 120 3.42 3.19 -5.76
CA ILE A 120 4.78 2.92 -6.25
C ILE A 120 4.84 1.69 -7.18
N PRO A 121 4.01 1.60 -8.24
CA PRO A 121 4.04 0.48 -9.16
C PRO A 121 5.34 0.47 -9.97
N GLY A 122 6.24 -0.45 -9.66
CA GLY A 122 7.52 -0.60 -10.35
C GLY A 122 7.35 -1.14 -11.77
N THR A 123 8.08 -0.57 -12.72
CA THR A 123 8.17 -1.07 -14.10
C THR A 123 9.44 -0.61 -14.79
N SER A 124 9.96 -1.42 -15.73
CA SER A 124 11.02 -1.05 -16.66
C SER A 124 10.49 -0.72 -18.07
N SER A 125 9.17 -0.85 -18.30
CA SER A 125 8.52 -0.58 -19.57
C SER A 125 7.86 0.80 -19.57
N VAL A 126 8.18 1.61 -20.59
CA VAL A 126 7.52 2.91 -20.82
C VAL A 126 6.02 2.75 -21.08
N GLU A 127 5.62 1.68 -21.74
CA GLU A 127 4.21 1.36 -22.01
C GLU A 127 3.47 1.08 -20.69
N HIS A 128 3.99 0.22 -19.84
CA HIS A 128 3.41 -0.06 -18.52
C HIS A 128 3.39 1.20 -17.63
N LEU A 129 4.40 2.07 -17.72
CA LEU A 129 4.38 3.35 -16.99
C LEU A 129 3.18 4.21 -17.42
N ARG A 130 2.95 4.32 -18.73
CA ARG A 130 1.80 5.07 -19.26
C ARG A 130 0.46 4.44 -18.85
N GLU A 131 0.38 3.12 -18.82
CA GLU A 131 -0.80 2.39 -18.33
C GLU A 131 -1.04 2.65 -16.84
N ASN A 132 -0.01 2.56 -16.01
CA ASN A 132 -0.09 2.84 -14.58
C ASN A 132 -0.56 4.28 -14.31
N LEU A 133 -0.06 5.27 -15.06
CA LEU A 133 -0.49 6.66 -14.92
C LEU A 133 -1.96 6.88 -15.29
N LYS A 134 -2.51 6.13 -16.25
CA LYS A 134 -3.94 6.21 -16.59
C LYS A 134 -4.85 5.77 -15.44
N ALA A 135 -4.38 4.93 -14.54
CA ALA A 135 -5.15 4.52 -13.37
C ALA A 135 -5.60 5.70 -12.49
N ALA A 136 -4.82 6.79 -12.46
CA ALA A 136 -5.16 7.99 -11.69
C ALA A 136 -6.43 8.71 -12.19
N THR A 137 -6.86 8.47 -13.41
CA THR A 137 -8.07 9.07 -14.00
C THR A 137 -9.22 8.06 -14.12
N LEU A 138 -8.99 6.80 -13.76
CA LEU A 138 -10.00 5.75 -13.83
C LEU A 138 -10.91 5.82 -12.61
N HIS A 139 -12.19 6.09 -12.84
CA HIS A 139 -13.21 6.08 -11.79
C HIS A 139 -13.92 4.72 -11.76
N ILE A 140 -13.89 4.07 -10.59
CA ILE A 140 -14.57 2.79 -10.35
C ILE A 140 -15.89 3.08 -9.63
N PRO A 141 -17.05 2.68 -10.17
CA PRO A 141 -18.34 2.84 -9.51
C PRO A 141 -18.40 2.12 -8.15
N SER A 142 -19.18 2.67 -7.21
CA SER A 142 -19.25 2.16 -5.83
C SER A 142 -19.68 0.68 -5.74
N GLU A 143 -20.60 0.24 -6.59
CA GLU A 143 -21.03 -1.17 -6.65
C GLU A 143 -19.87 -2.09 -7.04
N MET A 144 -19.00 -1.63 -7.94
CA MET A 144 -17.84 -2.38 -8.40
C MET A 144 -16.73 -2.38 -7.33
N ILE A 145 -16.55 -1.28 -6.59
CA ILE A 145 -15.65 -1.21 -5.42
C ILE A 145 -16.06 -2.29 -4.40
N ALA A 146 -17.35 -2.42 -4.07
CA ALA A 146 -17.82 -3.44 -3.14
C ALA A 146 -17.48 -4.87 -3.60
N ASN A 147 -17.57 -5.14 -4.90
CA ASN A 147 -17.18 -6.44 -5.47
C ASN A 147 -15.66 -6.66 -5.38
N LEU A 148 -14.85 -5.65 -5.66
CA LEU A 148 -13.39 -5.72 -5.53
C LEU A 148 -12.97 -5.89 -4.05
N ASP A 149 -13.66 -5.26 -3.13
CA ASP A 149 -13.45 -5.40 -1.70
C ASP A 149 -13.65 -6.84 -1.19
N SER A 150 -14.44 -7.64 -1.90
CA SER A 150 -14.62 -9.06 -1.56
C SER A 150 -13.42 -9.94 -1.88
N ILE A 151 -12.46 -9.49 -2.71
CA ILE A 151 -11.28 -10.27 -3.10
C ILE A 151 -10.41 -10.59 -1.88
N GLY A 152 -10.15 -9.60 -1.03
CA GLY A 152 -9.33 -9.75 0.19
C GLY A 152 -10.10 -10.06 1.47
N GLY A 153 -11.44 -10.13 1.39
CA GLY A 153 -12.32 -10.19 2.56
C GLY A 153 -12.69 -11.60 3.05
N ILE A 154 -12.08 -12.69 2.55
CA ILE A 154 -12.38 -14.05 3.02
C ILE A 154 -11.28 -14.50 3.98
N PRO A 155 -11.52 -14.51 5.31
CA PRO A 155 -10.64 -15.22 6.24
C PRO A 155 -10.78 -16.72 5.93
N GLY A 156 -9.78 -17.35 5.32
CA GLY A 156 -9.72 -18.81 5.24
C GLY A 156 -9.56 -19.45 3.87
N LYS A 157 -9.46 -18.69 2.75
CA LYS A 157 -8.93 -19.22 1.50
C LYS A 157 -7.72 -18.39 1.08
N GLY A 158 -6.60 -18.65 1.78
CA GLY A 158 -5.31 -18.10 1.42
C GLY A 158 -4.94 -18.55 0.02
N LEU A 159 -4.84 -17.60 -0.90
CA LEU A 159 -3.86 -17.72 -1.95
C LEU A 159 -2.51 -17.75 -1.23
N THR A 160 -1.91 -18.93 -1.17
CA THR A 160 -0.55 -19.14 -0.65
C THR A 160 0.40 -18.41 -1.60
N ALA A 161 0.56 -17.10 -1.40
CA ALA A 161 1.69 -16.40 -1.92
C ALA A 161 2.88 -16.83 -1.08
N THR A 162 3.62 -17.83 -1.56
CA THR A 162 4.90 -18.20 -0.99
C THR A 162 5.81 -16.98 -1.15
N ALA A 163 6.09 -16.30 -0.03
CA ALA A 163 7.04 -15.21 -0.01
C ALA A 163 8.40 -15.75 -0.44
N PRO A 164 9.11 -15.10 -1.37
CA PRO A 164 10.50 -15.45 -1.63
C PRO A 164 11.32 -15.13 -0.38
N GLN A 165 12.06 -16.14 0.11
CA GLN A 165 13.10 -15.92 1.11
C GLN A 165 14.28 -15.24 0.41
N PHE A 166 14.68 -14.08 0.91
CA PHE A 166 15.95 -13.41 0.61
C PHE A 166 16.98 -13.76 1.66
#